data_397591b31728b46a8f4b278d1896908b
#
_entry.id   397591b31728b46a8f4b278d1896908b
#
_cell.length_a   1.000
_cell.length_b   1.000
_cell.length_c   1.000
_cell.angle_alpha   90.00
_cell.angle_beta   90.00
_cell.angle_gamma   90.00
#
_symmetry.space_group_name_H-M   'P 1'
#
loop_
_entity.id
_entity.type
_entity.pdbx_description
1 polymer ?
#
loop_
_entity_poly.entity_id
_entity_poly.type
_entity_poly.pdbx_seq_one_letter_code
_entity_poly.pdbx_strand_id
1 'polypeptide(L)'
;MKKLSAILLLLALAVSASAQDAVTSLAGQPLVSGAANGAGTNALFSDPAAIVADTNGNFFLADSQNHAIRKIATNGVVTTFAGQLGVSGNLNGTCTNAQFNTPSGLAFDGGSNLFVADTGNSTIRKITSVGAVSTFAGIAGPGGFADGAAGSAQFSSPLGIAVATSGDVFVADSGNHCIRRISGGVVSTFAGSPQIWGSADGTGTNAQFNGPVGLAFDARGNLFVCDANNDTIRKITTNGVVTTFAGAAGLDGSADGPSNAARFRSPAELVFDRNGNLFVADSFNQTVREISTNGVVSTVSGAAGIFSTTDGVNGTGRFYNPYGLALGADGSLVVADTYNELVRTVLVPFKLSLQVSGAARAVTLSWAAVVGKQYQVQFKDDLTAAWSNLGSPVTATNLNLSATDNAAVVSPQRIYRVLLAP
;
A
#
# COMPACT_ATOMS: atom_id res chain seq x y z
N MET A 1 59.64 -13.02 -20.54
CA MET A 1 58.71 -13.25 -19.46
C MET A 1 57.47 -12.39 -19.72
N LYS A 2 56.46 -12.98 -20.34
CA LYS A 2 55.17 -12.30 -20.63
C LYS A 2 54.28 -12.45 -19.40
N LYS A 3 53.92 -11.33 -18.77
CA LYS A 3 52.92 -11.32 -17.69
C LYS A 3 51.54 -11.51 -18.35
N LEU A 4 50.92 -12.66 -18.16
CA LEU A 4 49.51 -12.88 -18.44
C LEU A 4 48.73 -12.15 -17.33
N SER A 5 48.09 -11.05 -17.65
CA SER A 5 47.06 -10.47 -16.82
C SER A 5 45.79 -11.29 -17.02
N ALA A 6 45.45 -12.10 -16.04
CA ALA A 6 44.13 -12.77 -15.98
C ALA A 6 43.07 -11.72 -15.64
N ILE A 7 42.28 -11.34 -16.64
CA ILE A 7 41.06 -10.59 -16.46
C ILE A 7 40.03 -11.58 -15.88
N LEU A 8 39.78 -11.50 -14.58
CA LEU A 8 38.75 -12.28 -13.91
C LEU A 8 37.40 -11.61 -14.21
N LEU A 9 36.64 -12.16 -15.14
CA LEU A 9 35.29 -11.78 -15.44
C LEU A 9 34.41 -12.22 -14.25
N LEU A 10 34.12 -11.32 -13.32
CA LEU A 10 33.15 -11.56 -12.27
C LEU A 10 31.76 -11.53 -12.92
N LEU A 11 31.22 -12.69 -13.29
CA LEU A 11 29.83 -12.82 -13.67
C LEU A 11 29.03 -12.74 -12.37
N ALA A 12 28.56 -11.54 -12.01
CA ALA A 12 27.54 -11.40 -11.00
C ALA A 12 26.22 -11.94 -11.60
N LEU A 13 26.02 -13.26 -11.48
CA LEU A 13 24.66 -13.79 -11.61
C LEU A 13 23.88 -13.19 -10.47
N ALA A 14 22.98 -12.25 -10.78
CA ALA A 14 21.93 -11.87 -9.89
C ALA A 14 21.01 -13.09 -9.71
N VAL A 15 21.33 -13.94 -8.77
CA VAL A 15 20.41 -14.97 -8.31
C VAL A 15 19.36 -14.21 -7.53
N SER A 16 18.17 -14.08 -8.10
CA SER A 16 17.00 -13.68 -7.36
C SER A 16 16.80 -14.71 -6.25
N ALA A 17 17.32 -14.42 -5.05
CA ALA A 17 16.85 -15.09 -3.87
C ALA A 17 15.37 -14.69 -3.75
N SER A 18 14.45 -15.58 -4.09
CA SER A 18 13.05 -15.40 -3.78
C SER A 18 12.95 -15.44 -2.26
N ALA A 19 12.99 -14.28 -1.63
CA ALA A 19 12.50 -14.16 -0.27
C ALA A 19 11.01 -14.55 -0.36
N GLN A 20 10.56 -15.31 0.62
CA GLN A 20 9.21 -15.84 0.62
C GLN A 20 8.24 -14.72 0.95
N ASP A 21 7.40 -14.31 0.00
CA ASP A 21 6.17 -13.61 0.36
C ASP A 21 5.32 -14.57 1.20
N ALA A 22 4.72 -14.06 2.23
CA ALA A 22 3.75 -14.82 3.03
C ALA A 22 2.50 -13.97 3.19
N VAL A 23 1.37 -14.52 2.79
CA VAL A 23 0.05 -13.94 3.04
C VAL A 23 -0.58 -14.68 4.20
N THR A 24 -1.00 -13.94 5.23
CA THR A 24 -1.70 -14.50 6.37
C THR A 24 -2.91 -13.66 6.73
N SER A 25 -3.99 -14.29 7.17
CA SER A 25 -5.18 -13.59 7.65
C SER A 25 -4.90 -12.99 9.03
N LEU A 26 -5.02 -11.66 9.14
CA LEU A 26 -4.85 -10.92 10.40
C LEU A 26 -6.17 -10.87 11.17
N ALA A 27 -7.27 -10.56 10.49
CA ALA A 27 -8.60 -10.48 11.07
C ALA A 27 -9.68 -10.70 10.02
N GLY A 28 -10.89 -11.07 10.48
CA GLY A 28 -12.03 -11.39 9.64
C GLY A 28 -12.22 -12.89 9.47
N GLN A 29 -13.38 -13.27 8.98
CA GLN A 29 -13.71 -14.64 8.61
C GLN A 29 -13.96 -14.72 7.11
N PRO A 30 -13.29 -15.65 6.39
CA PRO A 30 -13.37 -15.71 4.94
C PRO A 30 -14.79 -15.80 4.40
N LEU A 31 -15.17 -14.84 3.54
CA LEU A 31 -16.49 -14.76 2.87
C LEU A 31 -17.67 -14.65 3.85
N VAL A 32 -17.44 -14.25 5.09
CA VAL A 32 -18.49 -14.05 6.09
C VAL A 32 -18.58 -12.56 6.41
N SER A 33 -19.56 -11.90 5.81
CA SER A 33 -19.87 -10.51 6.10
C SER A 33 -20.52 -10.36 7.47
N GLY A 34 -20.21 -9.29 8.20
CA GLY A 34 -20.81 -9.00 9.49
C GLY A 34 -20.13 -7.82 10.20
N ALA A 35 -20.56 -7.55 11.44
CA ALA A 35 -20.14 -6.36 12.20
C ALA A 35 -19.51 -6.71 13.56
N ALA A 36 -19.19 -7.98 13.82
CA ALA A 36 -18.70 -8.39 15.14
C ALA A 36 -17.32 -7.79 15.45
N ASN A 37 -17.15 -7.35 16.69
CA ASN A 37 -15.84 -7.07 17.29
C ASN A 37 -15.22 -8.39 17.81
N GLY A 38 -13.91 -8.45 17.93
CA GLY A 38 -13.24 -9.64 18.45
C GLY A 38 -11.78 -9.72 18.05
N ALA A 39 -11.10 -10.80 18.41
CA ALA A 39 -9.71 -11.04 18.02
C ALA A 39 -9.64 -11.98 16.81
N GLY A 40 -8.80 -11.65 15.85
CA GLY A 40 -8.57 -12.48 14.65
C GLY A 40 -9.88 -12.80 13.93
N THR A 41 -10.15 -14.09 13.73
CA THR A 41 -11.35 -14.60 13.02
C THR A 41 -12.66 -14.44 13.78
N ASN A 42 -12.65 -13.98 15.02
CA ASN A 42 -13.88 -13.63 15.75
C ASN A 42 -14.42 -12.25 15.34
N ALA A 43 -13.62 -11.43 14.69
CA ALA A 43 -14.09 -10.19 14.10
C ALA A 43 -14.74 -10.45 12.74
N LEU A 44 -15.72 -9.64 12.38
CA LEU A 44 -16.34 -9.68 11.06
C LEU A 44 -16.36 -8.27 10.46
N PHE A 45 -16.22 -8.21 9.15
CA PHE A 45 -16.25 -6.98 8.35
C PHE A 45 -17.31 -7.09 7.26
N SER A 46 -17.61 -5.98 6.60
CA SER A 46 -18.46 -5.93 5.42
C SER A 46 -17.92 -4.92 4.42
N ASP A 47 -17.36 -5.41 3.32
CA ASP A 47 -16.62 -4.65 2.30
C ASP A 47 -15.53 -3.77 2.94
N PRO A 48 -14.52 -4.33 3.64
CA PRO A 48 -13.41 -3.56 4.19
C PRO A 48 -12.67 -2.85 3.06
N ALA A 49 -12.59 -1.51 3.13
CA ALA A 49 -11.99 -0.67 2.08
C ALA A 49 -10.60 -0.15 2.48
N ALA A 50 -10.43 1.16 2.70
CA ALA A 50 -9.12 1.70 3.07
C ALA A 50 -8.68 1.23 4.46
N ILE A 51 -7.37 1.09 4.60
CA ILE A 51 -6.71 0.78 5.86
C ILE A 51 -5.49 1.70 6.05
N VAL A 52 -5.27 2.22 7.25
CA VAL A 52 -4.12 3.05 7.58
C VAL A 52 -3.55 2.67 8.94
N ALA A 53 -2.24 2.86 9.14
CA ALA A 53 -1.55 2.60 10.40
C ALA A 53 -1.39 3.89 11.22
N ASP A 54 -1.53 3.80 12.55
CA ASP A 54 -1.08 4.85 13.46
C ASP A 54 0.40 4.66 13.85
N THR A 55 0.97 5.65 14.55
CA THR A 55 2.36 5.61 15.01
C THR A 55 2.62 4.56 16.09
N ASN A 56 1.57 3.99 16.68
CA ASN A 56 1.66 2.93 17.70
C ASN A 56 1.54 1.53 17.08
N GLY A 57 1.38 1.42 15.76
CA GLY A 57 1.24 0.16 15.03
C GLY A 57 -0.17 -0.43 15.03
N ASN A 58 -1.18 0.32 15.48
CA ASN A 58 -2.58 -0.09 15.26
C ASN A 58 -3.00 0.27 13.84
N PHE A 59 -3.95 -0.50 13.29
CA PHE A 59 -4.55 -0.21 12.00
C PHE A 59 -5.98 0.32 12.19
N PHE A 60 -6.37 1.23 11.32
CA PHE A 60 -7.73 1.75 11.23
C PHE A 60 -8.28 1.42 9.85
N LEU A 61 -9.45 0.82 9.83
CA LEU A 61 -10.09 0.24 8.66
C LEU A 61 -11.44 0.90 8.42
N ALA A 62 -11.70 1.34 7.20
CA ALA A 62 -13.03 1.69 6.76
C ALA A 62 -13.83 0.40 6.48
N ASP A 63 -14.76 0.08 7.35
CA ASP A 63 -15.68 -1.06 7.25
C ASP A 63 -16.94 -0.57 6.54
N SER A 64 -16.86 -0.47 5.20
CA SER A 64 -17.70 0.40 4.38
C SER A 64 -19.19 0.09 4.50
N GLN A 65 -19.60 -1.14 4.33
CA GLN A 65 -21.01 -1.54 4.40
C GLN A 65 -21.52 -1.61 5.84
N ASN A 66 -20.60 -1.67 6.82
CA ASN A 66 -20.96 -1.50 8.23
C ASN A 66 -21.02 -0.04 8.67
N HIS A 67 -20.75 0.90 7.78
CA HIS A 67 -20.82 2.36 8.03
C HIS A 67 -19.97 2.80 9.22
N ALA A 68 -18.82 2.20 9.43
CA ALA A 68 -17.99 2.41 10.61
C ALA A 68 -16.49 2.39 10.30
N ILE A 69 -15.73 2.98 11.22
CA ILE A 69 -14.28 2.87 11.27
C ILE A 69 -13.93 1.89 12.37
N ARG A 70 -13.19 0.82 11.99
CA ARG A 70 -12.74 -0.21 12.93
C ARG A 70 -11.26 0.03 13.29
N LYS A 71 -10.90 -0.29 14.52
CA LYS A 71 -9.51 -0.29 14.97
C LYS A 71 -9.07 -1.73 15.20
N ILE A 72 -7.93 -2.10 14.61
CA ILE A 72 -7.24 -3.37 14.82
C ILE A 72 -5.99 -3.06 15.65
N ALA A 73 -5.99 -3.47 16.89
CA ALA A 73 -4.86 -3.26 17.79
C ALA A 73 -3.68 -4.18 17.43
N THR A 74 -2.46 -3.86 17.89
CA THR A 74 -1.24 -4.64 17.65
C THR A 74 -1.33 -6.10 18.11
N ASN A 75 -2.24 -6.41 19.03
CA ASN A 75 -2.54 -7.77 19.49
C ASN A 75 -3.64 -8.47 18.67
N GLY A 76 -4.07 -7.89 17.54
CA GLY A 76 -5.08 -8.45 16.65
C GLY A 76 -6.54 -8.28 17.10
N VAL A 77 -6.80 -7.55 18.20
CA VAL A 77 -8.17 -7.27 18.65
C VAL A 77 -8.79 -6.16 17.81
N VAL A 78 -9.96 -6.45 17.25
CA VAL A 78 -10.77 -5.50 16.46
C VAL A 78 -11.87 -4.91 17.32
N THR A 79 -11.99 -3.58 17.28
CA THR A 79 -13.04 -2.81 17.96
C THR A 79 -13.63 -1.77 17.02
N THR A 80 -14.85 -1.32 17.29
CA THR A 80 -15.42 -0.16 16.59
C THR A 80 -14.80 1.12 17.16
N PHE A 81 -14.11 1.89 16.32
CA PHE A 81 -13.50 3.16 16.73
C PHE A 81 -14.48 4.32 16.61
N ALA A 82 -15.19 4.43 15.48
CA ALA A 82 -16.20 5.45 15.24
C ALA A 82 -17.26 4.95 14.26
N GLY A 83 -18.46 5.52 14.37
CA GLY A 83 -19.61 5.13 13.57
C GLY A 83 -20.52 4.13 14.30
N GLN A 84 -21.80 4.22 14.05
CA GLN A 84 -22.80 3.29 14.55
C GLN A 84 -22.91 2.11 13.59
N LEU A 85 -22.45 0.93 14.00
CA LEU A 85 -22.41 -0.28 13.16
C LEU A 85 -23.77 -0.58 12.52
N GLY A 86 -23.77 -0.73 11.19
CA GLY A 86 -24.96 -1.05 10.39
C GLY A 86 -25.94 0.10 10.22
N VAL A 87 -25.62 1.30 10.70
CA VAL A 87 -26.52 2.47 10.59
C VAL A 87 -25.84 3.56 9.76
N SER A 88 -26.33 3.75 8.54
CA SER A 88 -25.90 4.84 7.68
C SER A 88 -26.45 6.20 8.15
N GLY A 89 -25.67 7.25 7.97
CA GLY A 89 -26.09 8.62 8.29
C GLY A 89 -24.91 9.59 8.24
N ASN A 90 -25.16 10.85 8.61
CA ASN A 90 -24.18 11.93 8.59
C ASN A 90 -24.03 12.67 9.92
N LEU A 91 -24.51 12.07 11.01
CA LEU A 91 -24.44 12.71 12.33
C LEU A 91 -22.99 12.89 12.77
N ASN A 92 -22.70 14.10 13.27
CA ASN A 92 -21.51 14.38 14.06
C ASN A 92 -21.69 13.83 15.48
N GLY A 93 -20.59 13.55 16.19
CA GLY A 93 -20.68 13.03 17.56
C GLY A 93 -19.36 12.50 18.05
N THR A 94 -19.37 11.76 19.15
CA THR A 94 -18.17 11.11 19.70
C THR A 94 -18.22 9.61 19.42
N CYS A 95 -17.13 9.06 18.88
CA CYS A 95 -16.97 7.62 18.64
C CYS A 95 -18.20 7.00 17.95
N THR A 96 -18.83 6.03 18.58
CA THR A 96 -19.97 5.28 18.06
C THR A 96 -21.30 6.03 18.04
N ASN A 97 -21.35 7.26 18.57
CA ASN A 97 -22.53 8.12 18.44
C ASN A 97 -22.57 8.90 17.12
N ALA A 98 -21.46 8.94 16.39
CA ALA A 98 -21.43 9.50 15.05
C ALA A 98 -21.95 8.47 14.02
N GLN A 99 -22.30 8.96 12.84
CA GLN A 99 -22.71 8.12 11.73
C GLN A 99 -21.91 8.45 10.47
N PHE A 100 -21.67 7.45 9.65
CA PHE A 100 -21.09 7.54 8.32
C PHE A 100 -22.01 6.83 7.31
N ASN A 101 -21.72 7.04 6.03
CA ASN A 101 -22.39 6.32 4.95
C ASN A 101 -21.34 5.79 3.96
N THR A 102 -21.10 4.49 3.98
CA THR A 102 -20.08 3.83 3.16
C THR A 102 -18.72 4.58 3.15
N PRO A 103 -18.09 4.76 4.35
CA PRO A 103 -16.76 5.39 4.40
C PRO A 103 -15.76 4.55 3.62
N SER A 104 -14.86 5.20 2.84
CA SER A 104 -13.90 4.47 2.00
C SER A 104 -12.45 4.89 2.24
N GLY A 105 -12.07 6.15 2.03
CA GLY A 105 -10.70 6.61 2.19
C GLY A 105 -10.37 7.05 3.60
N LEU A 106 -9.15 6.77 4.04
CA LEU A 106 -8.63 7.13 5.36
C LEU A 106 -7.24 7.75 5.27
N ALA A 107 -6.96 8.79 6.04
CA ALA A 107 -5.60 9.30 6.22
C ALA A 107 -5.41 9.98 7.57
N PHE A 108 -4.28 9.73 8.23
CA PHE A 108 -3.88 10.47 9.42
C PHE A 108 -3.16 11.77 9.07
N ASP A 109 -3.35 12.81 9.87
CA ASP A 109 -2.44 13.96 9.90
C ASP A 109 -1.31 13.77 10.94
N GLY A 110 -0.36 14.72 10.94
CA GLY A 110 0.73 14.71 11.92
C GLY A 110 0.30 14.92 13.38
N GLY A 111 -0.97 15.33 13.62
CA GLY A 111 -1.57 15.54 14.93
C GLY A 111 -2.46 14.38 15.40
N SER A 112 -2.37 13.22 14.75
CA SER A 112 -3.17 12.02 15.05
C SER A 112 -4.69 12.18 14.84
N ASN A 113 -5.13 13.16 14.04
CA ASN A 113 -6.50 13.19 13.58
C ASN A 113 -6.63 12.29 12.34
N LEU A 114 -7.75 11.58 12.26
CA LEU A 114 -8.08 10.72 11.12
C LEU A 114 -9.10 11.43 10.22
N PHE A 115 -8.74 11.62 8.96
CA PHE A 115 -9.65 12.08 7.93
C PHE A 115 -10.30 10.89 7.23
N VAL A 116 -11.59 11.02 6.94
CA VAL A 116 -12.42 9.96 6.35
C VAL A 116 -13.14 10.51 5.13
N ALA A 117 -13.02 9.86 3.99
CA ALA A 117 -13.93 10.05 2.88
C ALA A 117 -15.25 9.33 3.21
N ASP A 118 -16.25 10.10 3.55
CA ASP A 118 -17.60 9.61 3.86
C ASP A 118 -18.41 9.58 2.56
N THR A 119 -18.05 8.60 1.72
CA THR A 119 -18.34 8.54 0.28
C THR A 119 -19.83 8.65 -0.03
N GLY A 120 -20.66 7.87 0.67
CA GLY A 120 -22.11 7.89 0.47
C GLY A 120 -22.79 9.19 0.94
N ASN A 121 -22.11 9.98 1.77
CA ASN A 121 -22.53 11.31 2.18
C ASN A 121 -21.91 12.43 1.34
N SER A 122 -20.98 12.13 0.45
CA SER A 122 -20.24 13.12 -0.35
C SER A 122 -19.52 14.17 0.50
N THR A 123 -19.00 13.78 1.69
CA THR A 123 -18.31 14.67 2.63
C THR A 123 -16.96 14.11 3.06
N ILE A 124 -16.10 15.01 3.56
CA ILE A 124 -14.88 14.64 4.26
C ILE A 124 -15.12 14.86 5.75
N ARG A 125 -14.92 13.80 6.54
CA ARG A 125 -15.08 13.84 8.00
C ARG A 125 -13.72 13.86 8.68
N LYS A 126 -13.66 14.46 9.86
CA LYS A 126 -12.47 14.46 10.71
C LYS A 126 -12.82 13.81 12.05
N ILE A 127 -12.00 12.86 12.47
CA ILE A 127 -12.05 12.22 13.78
C ILE A 127 -10.81 12.67 14.54
N THR A 128 -10.97 13.31 15.68
CA THR A 128 -9.86 13.70 16.54
C THR A 128 -9.29 12.49 17.28
N SER A 129 -8.09 12.63 17.86
CA SER A 129 -7.44 11.58 18.66
C SER A 129 -8.29 11.11 19.86
N VAL A 130 -9.24 11.94 20.32
CA VAL A 130 -10.19 11.59 21.40
C VAL A 130 -11.54 11.08 20.87
N GLY A 131 -11.66 10.83 19.55
CA GLY A 131 -12.85 10.24 18.93
C GLY A 131 -13.98 11.21 18.60
N ALA A 132 -13.78 12.53 18.67
CA ALA A 132 -14.80 13.49 18.22
C ALA A 132 -14.85 13.52 16.68
N VAL A 133 -16.01 13.23 16.11
CA VAL A 133 -16.30 13.20 14.67
C VAL A 133 -17.02 14.46 14.26
N SER A 134 -16.51 15.14 13.24
CA SER A 134 -17.15 16.33 12.66
C SER A 134 -17.04 16.30 11.13
N THR A 135 -17.92 17.02 10.45
CA THR A 135 -17.77 17.29 9.01
C THR A 135 -16.65 18.30 8.84
N PHE A 136 -15.61 17.93 8.09
CA PHE A 136 -14.45 18.78 7.80
C PHE A 136 -14.68 19.62 6.54
N ALA A 137 -15.24 19.00 5.48
CA ALA A 137 -15.59 19.68 4.24
C ALA A 137 -16.73 18.95 3.52
N GLY A 138 -17.48 19.68 2.72
CA GLY A 138 -18.57 19.17 1.91
C GLY A 138 -19.95 19.36 2.54
N ILE A 139 -20.95 19.30 1.70
CA ILE A 139 -22.37 19.29 2.08
C ILE A 139 -22.88 17.86 1.89
N ALA A 140 -23.45 17.28 2.97
CA ALA A 140 -24.00 15.92 2.87
C ALA A 140 -25.20 15.88 1.92
N GLY A 141 -25.15 14.94 0.97
CA GLY A 141 -26.20 14.78 -0.02
C GLY A 141 -25.78 13.97 -1.25
N PRO A 142 -26.51 14.06 -2.34
CA PRO A 142 -26.34 13.23 -3.54
C PRO A 142 -25.04 13.50 -4.33
N GLY A 143 -24.17 14.36 -3.84
CA GLY A 143 -22.94 14.75 -4.51
C GLY A 143 -23.15 15.93 -5.46
N GLY A 144 -22.01 16.51 -5.86
CA GLY A 144 -21.96 17.66 -6.75
C GLY A 144 -20.52 18.15 -6.94
N PHE A 145 -20.37 19.27 -7.63
CA PHE A 145 -19.07 19.92 -7.78
C PHE A 145 -19.18 21.40 -7.44
N ALA A 146 -18.47 21.82 -6.41
CA ALA A 146 -18.26 23.23 -6.09
C ALA A 146 -16.94 23.39 -5.33
N ASP A 147 -16.10 24.32 -5.77
CA ASP A 147 -14.99 24.87 -4.99
C ASP A 147 -15.48 25.96 -4.04
N GLY A 148 -14.70 26.35 -3.04
CA GLY A 148 -15.01 27.45 -2.12
C GLY A 148 -14.80 27.07 -0.66
N ALA A 149 -15.51 27.75 0.25
CA ALA A 149 -15.41 27.47 1.68
C ALA A 149 -15.75 26.01 2.00
N ALA A 150 -15.02 25.38 2.92
CA ALA A 150 -15.15 23.95 3.21
C ALA A 150 -16.60 23.53 3.52
N GLY A 151 -17.37 24.36 4.24
CA GLY A 151 -18.75 24.07 4.58
C GLY A 151 -19.77 24.27 3.45
N SER A 152 -19.35 24.84 2.29
CA SER A 152 -20.21 25.04 1.11
C SER A 152 -19.70 24.32 -0.15
N ALA A 153 -18.50 23.76 -0.10
CA ALA A 153 -17.97 22.95 -1.17
C ALA A 153 -18.79 21.67 -1.38
N GLN A 154 -18.70 21.12 -2.60
CA GLN A 154 -19.38 19.87 -2.94
C GLN A 154 -18.38 18.88 -3.55
N PHE A 155 -18.56 17.61 -3.20
CA PHE A 155 -17.82 16.47 -3.73
C PHE A 155 -18.81 15.46 -4.35
N SER A 156 -18.32 14.58 -5.18
CA SER A 156 -19.08 13.47 -5.75
C SER A 156 -18.31 12.18 -5.56
N SER A 157 -18.82 11.27 -4.73
CA SER A 157 -18.17 10.00 -4.41
C SER A 157 -16.68 10.19 -4.08
N PRO A 158 -16.30 11.01 -3.08
CA PRO A 158 -14.91 11.12 -2.67
C PRO A 158 -14.42 9.77 -2.17
N LEU A 159 -13.26 9.29 -2.66
CA LEU A 159 -12.70 7.98 -2.32
C LEU A 159 -11.39 8.13 -1.52
N GLY A 160 -10.26 8.29 -2.16
CA GLY A 160 -8.95 8.37 -1.50
C GLY A 160 -8.71 9.70 -0.82
N ILE A 161 -7.96 9.67 0.26
CA ILE A 161 -7.49 10.86 1.00
C ILE A 161 -5.99 10.73 1.24
N ALA A 162 -5.26 11.83 1.08
CA ALA A 162 -3.88 11.96 1.54
C ALA A 162 -3.69 13.31 2.26
N VAL A 163 -2.91 13.31 3.33
CA VAL A 163 -2.57 14.53 4.07
C VAL A 163 -1.10 14.89 3.83
N ALA A 164 -0.87 16.10 3.33
CA ALA A 164 0.47 16.61 3.13
C ALA A 164 1.14 17.00 4.45
N THR A 165 2.46 17.10 4.47
CA THR A 165 3.23 17.58 5.65
C THR A 165 2.88 19.02 6.06
N SER A 166 2.29 19.81 5.13
CA SER A 166 1.73 21.15 5.42
C SER A 166 0.42 21.10 6.23
N GLY A 167 -0.22 19.93 6.33
CA GLY A 167 -1.57 19.77 6.90
C GLY A 167 -2.69 19.93 5.88
N ASP A 168 -2.39 20.20 4.61
CA ASP A 168 -3.39 20.23 3.55
C ASP A 168 -3.92 18.82 3.26
N VAL A 169 -5.23 18.71 3.08
CA VAL A 169 -5.90 17.44 2.78
C VAL A 169 -6.19 17.37 1.28
N PHE A 170 -5.73 16.29 0.64
CA PHE A 170 -6.01 16.00 -0.77
C PHE A 170 -7.02 14.88 -0.87
N VAL A 171 -7.97 15.04 -1.78
CA VAL A 171 -9.12 14.13 -1.95
C VAL A 171 -9.21 13.71 -3.42
N ALA A 172 -9.29 12.43 -3.67
CA ALA A 172 -9.73 11.90 -4.95
C ALA A 172 -11.26 12.06 -5.04
N ASP A 173 -11.69 13.10 -5.72
CA ASP A 173 -13.11 13.40 -5.98
C ASP A 173 -13.55 12.60 -7.21
N SER A 174 -13.72 11.29 -6.98
CA SER A 174 -13.75 10.25 -8.02
C SER A 174 -14.87 10.46 -9.02
N GLY A 175 -16.09 10.79 -8.55
CA GLY A 175 -17.23 11.08 -9.40
C GLY A 175 -17.10 12.39 -10.18
N ASN A 176 -16.22 13.29 -9.77
CA ASN A 176 -15.88 14.53 -10.48
C ASN A 176 -14.60 14.40 -11.32
N HIS A 177 -13.93 13.25 -11.32
CA HIS A 177 -12.72 12.96 -12.10
C HIS A 177 -11.57 13.93 -11.84
N CYS A 178 -11.41 14.42 -10.59
CA CYS A 178 -10.38 15.38 -10.24
C CYS A 178 -9.83 15.15 -8.83
N ILE A 179 -8.71 15.81 -8.56
CA ILE A 179 -8.08 15.83 -7.24
C ILE A 179 -8.36 17.20 -6.60
N ARG A 180 -9.00 17.18 -5.43
CA ARG A 180 -9.32 18.40 -4.67
C ARG A 180 -8.30 18.60 -3.55
N ARG A 181 -8.02 19.85 -3.22
CA ARG A 181 -7.18 20.26 -2.08
C ARG A 181 -8.02 21.08 -1.10
N ILE A 182 -7.92 20.73 0.18
CA ILE A 182 -8.54 21.48 1.29
C ILE A 182 -7.39 22.10 2.08
N SER A 183 -7.31 23.43 2.07
CA SER A 183 -6.26 24.20 2.71
C SER A 183 -6.86 25.45 3.35
N GLY A 184 -6.54 25.72 4.63
CA GLY A 184 -7.04 26.92 5.32
C GLY A 184 -8.58 27.04 5.34
N GLY A 185 -9.33 25.93 5.31
CA GLY A 185 -10.78 25.94 5.29
C GLY A 185 -11.41 26.23 3.90
N VAL A 186 -10.61 26.17 2.83
CA VAL A 186 -11.04 26.35 1.44
C VAL A 186 -10.78 25.08 0.65
N VAL A 187 -11.75 24.63 -0.14
CA VAL A 187 -11.63 23.55 -1.11
C VAL A 187 -11.37 24.16 -2.47
N SER A 188 -10.39 23.62 -3.18
CA SER A 188 -10.05 24.01 -4.56
C SER A 188 -9.71 22.78 -5.38
N THR A 189 -9.92 22.85 -6.69
CA THR A 189 -9.45 21.82 -7.62
C THR A 189 -7.94 21.95 -7.80
N PHE A 190 -7.20 20.91 -7.41
CA PHE A 190 -5.74 20.88 -7.54
C PHE A 190 -5.26 20.37 -8.90
N ALA A 191 -5.89 19.29 -9.40
CA ALA A 191 -5.59 18.72 -10.70
C ALA A 191 -6.79 17.93 -11.26
N GLY A 192 -6.85 17.82 -12.56
CA GLY A 192 -7.95 17.18 -13.29
C GLY A 192 -9.00 18.18 -13.78
N SER A 193 -9.64 17.87 -14.90
CA SER A 193 -10.71 18.66 -15.50
C SER A 193 -12.05 18.22 -14.86
N PRO A 194 -12.66 19.03 -14.00
CA PRO A 194 -13.84 18.57 -13.24
C PRO A 194 -14.97 18.09 -14.13
N GLN A 195 -15.56 16.94 -13.82
CA GLN A 195 -16.67 16.30 -14.54
C GLN A 195 -16.33 15.85 -15.97
N ILE A 196 -15.05 15.95 -16.38
CA ILE A 196 -14.57 15.52 -17.70
C ILE A 196 -13.55 14.41 -17.49
N TRP A 197 -13.94 13.17 -17.79
CA TRP A 197 -13.03 12.05 -17.70
C TRP A 197 -12.08 11.98 -18.90
N GLY A 198 -10.91 11.42 -18.69
CA GLY A 198 -9.90 11.22 -19.73
C GLY A 198 -8.57 10.82 -19.11
N SER A 199 -7.53 10.74 -19.93
CA SER A 199 -6.18 10.29 -19.51
C SER A 199 -5.08 11.29 -19.83
N ALA A 200 -5.42 12.52 -20.27
CA ALA A 200 -4.44 13.50 -20.69
C ALA A 200 -3.52 13.91 -19.53
N ASP A 201 -2.22 13.95 -19.81
CA ASP A 201 -1.23 14.62 -18.98
C ASP A 201 -1.38 16.14 -19.12
N GLY A 202 -0.93 16.90 -18.12
CA GLY A 202 -1.05 18.36 -18.16
C GLY A 202 -0.77 19.01 -16.82
N THR A 203 -1.02 20.32 -16.70
CA THR A 203 -0.83 21.06 -15.45
C THR A 203 -2.18 21.50 -14.90
N GLY A 204 -2.43 21.18 -13.62
CA GLY A 204 -3.67 21.56 -12.94
C GLY A 204 -4.90 21.00 -13.65
N THR A 205 -5.86 21.86 -13.98
CA THR A 205 -7.12 21.47 -14.63
C THR A 205 -6.99 21.14 -16.12
N ASN A 206 -5.81 21.29 -16.73
CA ASN A 206 -5.54 20.81 -18.10
C ASN A 206 -5.28 19.31 -18.15
N ALA A 207 -4.97 18.67 -17.04
CA ALA A 207 -4.90 17.22 -16.95
C ALA A 207 -6.29 16.60 -16.84
N GLN A 208 -6.38 15.30 -17.12
CA GLN A 208 -7.61 14.53 -16.97
C GLN A 208 -7.34 13.24 -16.20
N PHE A 209 -8.34 12.79 -15.46
CA PHE A 209 -8.41 11.50 -14.77
C PHE A 209 -9.72 10.80 -15.12
N ASN A 210 -9.80 9.52 -14.81
CA ASN A 210 -11.03 8.76 -14.95
C ASN A 210 -11.27 7.91 -13.68
N GLY A 211 -12.11 8.41 -12.78
CA GLY A 211 -12.37 7.76 -11.49
C GLY A 211 -11.09 7.59 -10.66
N PRO A 212 -10.38 8.67 -10.26
CA PRO A 212 -9.22 8.56 -9.39
C PRO A 212 -9.64 8.00 -8.03
N VAL A 213 -8.82 7.09 -7.46
CA VAL A 213 -9.13 6.39 -6.21
C VAL A 213 -8.05 6.68 -5.16
N GLY A 214 -7.05 5.85 -5.02
CA GLY A 214 -6.02 5.94 -3.99
C GLY A 214 -5.04 7.09 -4.19
N LEU A 215 -4.57 7.66 -3.09
CA LEU A 215 -3.65 8.79 -3.06
C LEU A 215 -2.50 8.55 -2.08
N ALA A 216 -1.25 8.76 -2.49
CA ALA A 216 -0.12 8.80 -1.55
C ALA A 216 0.93 9.82 -1.95
N PHE A 217 1.57 10.43 -0.94
CA PHE A 217 2.72 11.32 -1.13
C PHE A 217 4.04 10.56 -1.09
N ASP A 218 4.96 10.89 -2.01
CA ASP A 218 6.36 10.52 -1.85
C ASP A 218 7.07 11.47 -0.85
N ALA A 219 8.30 11.12 -0.46
CA ALA A 219 9.11 11.92 0.47
C ALA A 219 9.49 13.32 -0.07
N ARG A 220 9.28 13.59 -1.36
CA ARG A 220 9.53 14.87 -2.02
C ARG A 220 8.26 15.73 -2.12
N GLY A 221 7.13 15.23 -1.64
CA GLY A 221 5.83 15.90 -1.70
C GLY A 221 5.10 15.79 -3.04
N ASN A 222 5.53 14.90 -3.95
CA ASN A 222 4.73 14.60 -5.13
C ASN A 222 3.58 13.65 -4.72
N LEU A 223 2.40 13.89 -5.28
CA LEU A 223 1.22 13.07 -5.06
C LEU A 223 1.10 12.00 -6.16
N PHE A 224 0.94 10.75 -5.76
CA PHE A 224 0.66 9.64 -6.67
C PHE A 224 -0.81 9.27 -6.56
N VAL A 225 -1.40 8.90 -7.69
CA VAL A 225 -2.84 8.67 -7.85
C VAL A 225 -3.07 7.36 -8.58
N CYS A 226 -3.91 6.50 -8.02
CA CYS A 226 -4.53 5.41 -8.77
C CYS A 226 -5.62 6.00 -9.66
N ASP A 227 -5.36 6.07 -10.96
CA ASP A 227 -6.32 6.52 -11.99
C ASP A 227 -7.08 5.29 -12.50
N ALA A 228 -8.01 4.80 -11.67
CA ALA A 228 -8.48 3.42 -11.68
C ALA A 228 -9.12 3.00 -13.01
N ASN A 229 -9.99 3.82 -13.58
CA ASN A 229 -10.66 3.48 -14.85
C ASN A 229 -9.76 3.73 -16.08
N ASN A 230 -8.58 4.33 -15.89
CA ASN A 230 -7.54 4.43 -16.92
C ASN A 230 -6.48 3.34 -16.79
N ASP A 231 -6.54 2.49 -15.74
CA ASP A 231 -5.58 1.42 -15.47
C ASP A 231 -4.13 1.93 -15.35
N THR A 232 -3.97 3.12 -14.78
CA THR A 232 -2.66 3.79 -14.65
C THR A 232 -2.40 4.33 -13.26
N ILE A 233 -1.11 4.49 -12.96
CA ILE A 233 -0.65 5.28 -11.82
C ILE A 233 -0.17 6.62 -12.34
N ARG A 234 -0.76 7.71 -11.83
CA ARG A 234 -0.39 9.08 -12.22
C ARG A 234 0.44 9.72 -11.12
N LYS A 235 1.33 10.62 -11.51
CA LYS A 235 2.14 11.42 -10.61
C LYS A 235 1.82 12.89 -10.80
N ILE A 236 1.58 13.60 -9.69
CA ILE A 236 1.35 15.04 -9.66
C ILE A 236 2.50 15.68 -8.88
N THR A 237 3.24 16.57 -9.50
CA THR A 237 4.31 17.31 -8.80
C THR A 237 3.72 18.36 -7.85
N THR A 238 4.54 18.90 -6.96
CA THR A 238 4.15 20.00 -6.06
C THR A 238 3.62 21.24 -6.78
N ASN A 239 3.99 21.40 -8.06
CA ASN A 239 3.52 22.51 -8.93
C ASN A 239 2.29 22.11 -9.76
N GLY A 240 1.65 20.95 -9.49
CA GLY A 240 0.44 20.52 -10.17
C GLY A 240 0.66 19.92 -11.58
N VAL A 241 1.87 19.58 -11.97
CA VAL A 241 2.13 18.89 -13.26
C VAL A 241 1.78 17.42 -13.09
N VAL A 242 0.84 16.93 -13.89
CA VAL A 242 0.37 15.55 -13.94
C VAL A 242 1.04 14.81 -15.09
N THR A 243 1.59 13.65 -14.81
CA THR A 243 2.17 12.73 -15.79
C THR A 243 1.75 11.29 -15.50
N THR A 244 1.67 10.46 -16.53
CA THR A 244 1.53 9.01 -16.37
C THR A 244 2.84 8.43 -15.85
N PHE A 245 2.80 7.81 -14.66
CA PHE A 245 3.97 7.24 -14.00
C PHE A 245 4.17 5.76 -14.36
N ALA A 246 3.09 4.97 -14.38
CA ALA A 246 3.12 3.56 -14.74
C ALA A 246 1.77 3.12 -15.34
N GLY A 247 1.81 2.07 -16.17
CA GLY A 247 0.65 1.61 -16.92
C GLY A 247 0.49 2.32 -18.25
N ALA A 248 -0.59 2.02 -18.97
CA ALA A 248 -0.96 2.68 -20.21
C ALA A 248 -2.48 2.79 -20.30
N ALA A 249 -2.98 4.00 -20.44
CA ALA A 249 -4.42 4.28 -20.41
C ALA A 249 -5.20 3.49 -21.47
N GLY A 250 -6.28 2.82 -21.02
CA GLY A 250 -7.13 1.98 -21.87
C GLY A 250 -6.52 0.63 -22.28
N LEU A 251 -5.39 0.25 -21.68
CA LEU A 251 -4.74 -1.05 -21.88
C LEU A 251 -4.61 -1.77 -20.55
N ASP A 252 -5.69 -2.38 -20.09
CA ASP A 252 -5.69 -3.19 -18.87
C ASP A 252 -4.85 -4.47 -19.01
N GLY A 253 -4.44 -5.05 -17.92
CA GLY A 253 -3.67 -6.29 -17.88
C GLY A 253 -2.85 -6.45 -16.60
N SER A 254 -1.99 -7.46 -16.56
CA SER A 254 -1.20 -7.82 -15.37
C SER A 254 0.29 -7.93 -15.65
N ALA A 255 0.77 -7.43 -16.79
CA ALA A 255 2.18 -7.55 -17.16
C ALA A 255 3.11 -6.81 -16.18
N ASP A 256 4.16 -7.49 -15.74
CA ASP A 256 5.30 -6.92 -15.04
C ASP A 256 6.29 -6.31 -16.05
N GLY A 257 7.24 -5.50 -15.57
CA GLY A 257 8.30 -4.92 -16.39
C GLY A 257 8.52 -3.43 -16.14
N PRO A 258 9.20 -2.72 -17.05
CA PRO A 258 9.34 -1.26 -16.97
C PRO A 258 7.99 -0.57 -16.85
N SER A 259 7.92 0.55 -16.14
CA SER A 259 6.66 1.20 -15.78
C SER A 259 5.75 1.53 -16.98
N ASN A 260 6.31 1.86 -18.15
CA ASN A 260 5.57 2.12 -19.38
C ASN A 260 5.09 0.83 -20.10
N ALA A 261 5.72 -0.33 -19.82
CA ALA A 261 5.34 -1.63 -20.37
C ALA A 261 4.42 -2.42 -19.42
N ALA A 262 4.49 -2.14 -18.14
CA ALA A 262 3.63 -2.75 -17.13
C ALA A 262 2.16 -2.43 -17.37
N ARG A 263 1.29 -3.31 -16.89
CA ARG A 263 -0.17 -3.14 -16.99
C ARG A 263 -0.80 -3.36 -15.62
N PHE A 264 -1.89 -2.63 -15.39
CA PHE A 264 -2.73 -2.72 -14.20
C PHE A 264 -4.18 -2.95 -14.62
N ARG A 265 -5.03 -3.27 -13.64
CA ARG A 265 -6.46 -3.36 -13.86
C ARG A 265 -7.20 -2.83 -12.65
N SER A 266 -7.77 -1.63 -12.81
CA SER A 266 -8.46 -0.91 -11.74
C SER A 266 -7.63 -0.84 -10.45
N PRO A 267 -6.41 -0.23 -10.47
CA PRO A 267 -5.61 -0.04 -9.27
C PRO A 267 -6.38 0.84 -8.27
N ALA A 268 -6.45 0.42 -7.00
CA ALA A 268 -7.31 1.06 -6.01
C ALA A 268 -6.53 1.88 -4.97
N GLU A 269 -5.51 1.33 -4.33
CA GLU A 269 -4.77 2.03 -3.28
C GLU A 269 -3.27 1.89 -3.51
N LEU A 270 -2.51 2.81 -2.94
CA LEU A 270 -1.06 2.82 -3.04
C LEU A 270 -0.40 3.34 -1.76
N VAL A 271 0.77 2.80 -1.45
CA VAL A 271 1.55 3.20 -0.27
C VAL A 271 3.05 3.12 -0.57
N PHE A 272 3.80 4.10 -0.10
CA PHE A 272 5.25 4.09 -0.19
C PHE A 272 5.88 3.37 0.99
N ASP A 273 6.92 2.56 0.73
CA ASP A 273 7.82 2.10 1.78
C ASP A 273 8.88 3.18 2.12
N ARG A 274 9.68 2.89 3.16
CA ARG A 274 10.74 3.79 3.61
C ARG A 274 11.91 3.92 2.63
N ASN A 275 12.01 3.01 1.65
CA ASN A 275 13.04 3.02 0.60
C ASN A 275 12.57 3.76 -0.65
N GLY A 276 11.30 4.20 -0.68
CA GLY A 276 10.69 4.89 -1.81
C GLY A 276 10.12 3.96 -2.89
N ASN A 277 9.97 2.66 -2.62
CA ASN A 277 9.20 1.78 -3.49
C ASN A 277 7.71 2.03 -3.25
N LEU A 278 6.92 1.96 -4.32
CA LEU A 278 5.49 2.18 -4.30
C LEU A 278 4.76 0.84 -4.44
N PHE A 279 3.98 0.48 -3.44
CA PHE A 279 3.10 -0.69 -3.49
C PHE A 279 1.71 -0.27 -3.95
N VAL A 280 1.08 -1.10 -4.78
CA VAL A 280 -0.21 -0.85 -5.41
C VAL A 280 -1.12 -2.06 -5.23
N ALA A 281 -2.33 -1.84 -4.73
CA ALA A 281 -3.41 -2.82 -4.81
C ALA A 281 -3.96 -2.82 -6.24
N ASP A 282 -3.60 -3.81 -7.03
CA ASP A 282 -4.04 -4.02 -8.40
C ASP A 282 -5.31 -4.87 -8.38
N SER A 283 -6.41 -4.21 -7.98
CA SER A 283 -7.60 -4.84 -7.41
C SER A 283 -8.25 -5.85 -8.33
N PHE A 284 -8.49 -5.52 -9.60
CA PHE A 284 -9.14 -6.44 -10.54
C PHE A 284 -8.17 -7.45 -11.14
N ASN A 285 -6.86 -7.31 -10.89
CA ASN A 285 -5.89 -8.38 -11.11
C ASN A 285 -5.73 -9.32 -9.91
N GLN A 286 -6.33 -9.02 -8.77
CA GLN A 286 -6.22 -9.82 -7.54
C GLN A 286 -4.77 -9.91 -7.02
N THR A 287 -3.99 -8.85 -7.22
CA THR A 287 -2.56 -8.84 -6.89
C THR A 287 -2.16 -7.58 -6.12
N VAL A 288 -1.07 -7.70 -5.39
CA VAL A 288 -0.31 -6.57 -4.87
C VAL A 288 0.95 -6.41 -5.71
N ARG A 289 1.19 -5.21 -6.24
CA ARG A 289 2.32 -4.90 -7.12
C ARG A 289 3.31 -3.96 -6.42
N GLU A 290 4.58 -4.06 -6.76
CA GLU A 290 5.63 -3.10 -6.37
C GLU A 290 6.11 -2.35 -7.60
N ILE A 291 6.19 -1.03 -7.52
CA ILE A 291 6.93 -0.19 -8.45
C ILE A 291 8.19 0.26 -7.72
N SER A 292 9.32 -0.29 -8.10
CA SER A 292 10.61 0.01 -7.49
C SER A 292 11.10 1.43 -7.83
N THR A 293 12.05 1.95 -7.07
CA THR A 293 12.63 3.30 -7.29
C THR A 293 13.25 3.50 -8.67
N ASN A 294 13.62 2.42 -9.35
CA ASN A 294 14.13 2.45 -10.74
C ASN A 294 13.03 2.25 -11.80
N GLY A 295 11.75 2.29 -11.38
CA GLY A 295 10.61 2.26 -12.30
C GLY A 295 10.29 0.87 -12.88
N VAL A 296 10.68 -0.21 -12.20
CA VAL A 296 10.27 -1.57 -12.58
C VAL A 296 9.09 -2.01 -11.73
N VAL A 297 8.04 -2.49 -12.39
CA VAL A 297 6.85 -3.07 -11.77
C VAL A 297 7.03 -4.58 -11.66
N SER A 298 6.72 -5.13 -10.50
CA SER A 298 6.70 -6.57 -10.24
C SER A 298 5.52 -6.96 -9.37
N THR A 299 5.02 -8.17 -9.57
CA THR A 299 3.99 -8.76 -8.70
C THR A 299 4.63 -9.22 -7.39
N VAL A 300 4.15 -8.70 -6.27
CA VAL A 300 4.60 -9.06 -4.91
C VAL A 300 3.87 -10.29 -4.43
N SER A 301 2.54 -10.30 -4.54
CA SER A 301 1.71 -11.41 -4.07
C SER A 301 0.37 -11.44 -4.79
N GLY A 302 -0.33 -12.57 -4.71
CA GLY A 302 -1.54 -12.84 -5.48
C GLY A 302 -1.23 -13.49 -6.83
N ALA A 303 -2.26 -13.73 -7.61
CA ALA A 303 -2.13 -14.24 -8.99
C ALA A 303 -3.23 -13.64 -9.87
N ALA A 304 -2.83 -13.06 -10.99
CA ALA A 304 -3.74 -12.35 -11.88
C ALA A 304 -4.90 -13.25 -12.35
N GLY A 305 -6.13 -12.77 -12.14
CA GLY A 305 -7.35 -13.46 -12.52
C GLY A 305 -7.72 -14.66 -11.64
N ILE A 306 -6.96 -14.94 -10.57
CA ILE A 306 -7.25 -16.04 -9.65
C ILE A 306 -7.59 -15.46 -8.28
N PHE A 307 -8.85 -15.52 -7.90
CA PHE A 307 -9.33 -15.05 -6.60
C PHE A 307 -9.59 -16.22 -5.64
N SER A 308 -9.26 -16.04 -4.38
CA SER A 308 -9.49 -17.01 -3.30
C SER A 308 -9.19 -16.36 -1.94
N THR A 309 -9.57 -17.04 -0.87
CA THR A 309 -9.25 -16.69 0.54
C THR A 309 -7.96 -17.34 1.04
N THR A 310 -7.19 -18.00 0.17
CA THR A 310 -6.06 -18.85 0.58
C THR A 310 -4.92 -18.01 1.18
N ASP A 311 -4.55 -18.31 2.42
CA ASP A 311 -3.25 -17.94 2.98
C ASP A 311 -2.15 -18.76 2.31
N GLY A 312 -0.94 -18.26 2.26
CA GLY A 312 0.13 -19.01 1.63
C GLY A 312 1.46 -18.30 1.57
N VAL A 313 2.47 -19.03 1.12
CA VAL A 313 3.85 -18.56 0.97
C VAL A 313 4.30 -18.76 -0.48
N ASN A 314 5.35 -18.04 -0.91
CA ASN A 314 5.94 -18.21 -2.25
C ASN A 314 4.93 -18.05 -3.40
N GLY A 315 4.13 -16.99 -3.39
CA GLY A 315 3.16 -16.72 -4.44
C GLY A 315 1.92 -17.61 -4.41
N THR A 316 1.68 -18.38 -3.35
CA THR A 316 0.47 -19.20 -3.22
C THR A 316 -0.68 -18.50 -2.52
N GLY A 317 -0.42 -17.39 -1.82
CA GLY A 317 -1.46 -16.52 -1.25
C GLY A 317 -2.37 -15.95 -2.35
N ARG A 318 -3.65 -15.80 -2.05
CA ARG A 318 -4.65 -15.28 -3.01
C ARG A 318 -5.51 -14.24 -2.35
N PHE A 319 -5.97 -13.29 -3.15
CA PHE A 319 -6.87 -12.21 -2.77
C PHE A 319 -8.15 -12.26 -3.60
N TYR A 320 -9.14 -11.50 -3.17
CA TYR A 320 -10.33 -11.21 -3.95
C TYR A 320 -10.67 -9.72 -3.82
N ASN A 321 -10.31 -8.95 -4.85
CA ASN A 321 -10.44 -7.50 -4.89
C ASN A 321 -9.70 -6.81 -3.72
N PRO A 322 -8.34 -7.00 -3.59
CA PRO A 322 -7.57 -6.26 -2.59
C PRO A 322 -7.70 -4.77 -2.89
N TYR A 323 -8.18 -4.00 -1.92
CA TYR A 323 -8.48 -2.59 -2.14
C TYR A 323 -7.54 -1.68 -1.34
N GLY A 324 -7.61 -1.68 -0.02
CA GLY A 324 -6.80 -0.84 0.84
C GLY A 324 -5.42 -1.43 1.14
N LEU A 325 -4.41 -0.58 1.23
CA LEU A 325 -3.04 -0.93 1.60
C LEU A 325 -2.53 -0.04 2.72
N ALA A 326 -1.91 -0.63 3.73
CA ALA A 326 -1.12 0.09 4.74
C ALA A 326 0.26 -0.56 4.91
N LEU A 327 1.23 0.24 5.33
CA LEU A 327 2.54 -0.26 5.72
C LEU A 327 2.59 -0.46 7.24
N GLY A 328 2.87 -1.68 7.66
CA GLY A 328 3.14 -1.99 9.08
C GLY A 328 4.45 -1.39 9.56
N ALA A 329 4.58 -1.19 10.86
CA ALA A 329 5.82 -0.68 11.46
C ALA A 329 7.02 -1.60 11.20
N ASP A 330 6.76 -2.88 10.99
CA ASP A 330 7.72 -3.94 10.67
C ASP A 330 8.05 -4.02 9.15
N GLY A 331 7.44 -3.18 8.32
CA GLY A 331 7.62 -3.18 6.87
C GLY A 331 6.75 -4.19 6.13
N SER A 332 5.89 -4.94 6.82
CA SER A 332 4.85 -5.75 6.17
C SER A 332 3.78 -4.85 5.55
N LEU A 333 3.13 -5.34 4.50
CA LEU A 333 1.92 -4.71 4.00
C LEU A 333 0.70 -5.31 4.70
N VAL A 334 -0.26 -4.46 5.01
CA VAL A 334 -1.57 -4.89 5.47
C VAL A 334 -2.59 -4.53 4.40
N VAL A 335 -3.36 -5.51 3.99
CA VAL A 335 -4.27 -5.46 2.84
C VAL A 335 -5.70 -5.62 3.32
N ALA A 336 -6.57 -4.70 2.94
CA ALA A 336 -8.01 -4.92 3.00
C ALA A 336 -8.41 -5.77 1.78
N ASP A 337 -8.68 -7.04 2.02
CA ASP A 337 -9.05 -8.06 1.03
C ASP A 337 -10.58 -8.11 0.92
N THR A 338 -11.12 -7.08 0.24
CA THR A 338 -12.48 -6.58 0.36
C THR A 338 -13.54 -7.65 0.15
N TYR A 339 -13.53 -8.36 -0.99
CA TYR A 339 -14.56 -9.36 -1.26
C TYR A 339 -14.33 -10.69 -0.56
N ASN A 340 -13.17 -10.87 0.09
CA ASN A 340 -12.95 -11.97 1.03
C ASN A 340 -13.38 -11.64 2.46
N GLU A 341 -13.79 -10.40 2.75
CA GLU A 341 -14.18 -9.91 4.09
C GLU A 341 -13.03 -10.04 5.12
N LEU A 342 -11.78 -9.87 4.64
CA LEU A 342 -10.58 -10.11 5.43
C LEU A 342 -9.66 -8.88 5.49
N VAL A 343 -8.89 -8.81 6.56
CA VAL A 343 -7.65 -8.05 6.62
C VAL A 343 -6.49 -9.02 6.63
N ARG A 344 -5.57 -8.86 5.67
CA ARG A 344 -4.45 -9.78 5.45
C ARG A 344 -3.12 -9.07 5.68
N THR A 345 -2.14 -9.79 6.18
CA THR A 345 -0.75 -9.35 6.23
C THR A 345 0.04 -9.99 5.10
N VAL A 346 0.80 -9.20 4.37
CA VAL A 346 1.73 -9.66 3.34
C VAL A 346 3.15 -9.32 3.78
N LEU A 347 3.95 -10.34 4.03
CA LEU A 347 5.38 -10.15 4.20
C LEU A 347 5.99 -9.89 2.83
N VAL A 348 6.49 -8.68 2.63
CA VAL A 348 7.14 -8.32 1.36
C VAL A 348 8.53 -8.95 1.32
N PRO A 349 8.88 -9.62 0.22
CA PRO A 349 10.22 -10.16 0.06
C PRO A 349 11.28 -9.07 0.20
N PHE A 350 12.24 -9.26 1.08
CA PHE A 350 13.34 -8.33 1.20
C PHE A 350 14.36 -8.53 0.06
N LYS A 351 14.90 -7.44 -0.47
CA LYS A 351 15.98 -7.49 -1.46
C LYS A 351 17.31 -7.77 -0.76
N LEU A 352 17.98 -8.82 -1.19
CA LEU A 352 19.32 -9.16 -0.72
C LEU A 352 20.36 -8.36 -1.52
N SER A 353 21.18 -7.56 -0.84
CA SER A 353 22.35 -6.92 -1.44
C SER A 353 23.62 -7.69 -1.11
N LEU A 354 24.51 -7.81 -2.09
CA LEU A 354 25.78 -8.48 -1.99
C LEU A 354 26.91 -7.47 -2.16
N GLN A 355 27.86 -7.45 -1.22
CA GLN A 355 29.09 -6.70 -1.34
C GLN A 355 30.28 -7.65 -1.19
N VAL A 356 31.22 -7.58 -2.13
CA VAL A 356 32.49 -8.31 -2.06
C VAL A 356 33.56 -7.36 -1.56
N SER A 357 34.13 -7.64 -0.40
CA SER A 357 35.20 -6.81 0.18
C SER A 357 36.58 -7.23 -0.36
N GLY A 358 37.32 -6.26 -0.82
CA GLY A 358 38.74 -6.19 -1.24
C GLY A 358 39.61 -7.46 -1.23
N ALA A 359 40.79 -7.40 -0.58
CA ALA A 359 41.79 -8.45 -0.61
C ALA A 359 41.40 -9.78 0.05
N ALA A 360 40.47 -9.76 0.99
CA ALA A 360 40.01 -10.95 1.70
C ALA A 360 38.89 -11.72 0.98
N ARG A 361 38.32 -11.17 -0.12
CA ARG A 361 37.22 -11.76 -0.89
C ARG A 361 36.03 -12.26 -0.04
N ALA A 362 35.83 -11.66 1.12
CA ALA A 362 34.66 -11.95 1.95
C ALA A 362 33.39 -11.40 1.25
N VAL A 363 32.31 -12.16 1.31
CA VAL A 363 31.00 -11.74 0.79
C VAL A 363 30.14 -11.30 1.94
N THR A 364 29.75 -10.02 1.98
CA THR A 364 28.77 -9.50 2.93
C THR A 364 27.41 -9.43 2.24
N LEU A 365 26.46 -10.12 2.84
CA LEU A 365 25.05 -10.07 2.49
C LEU A 365 24.37 -9.08 3.40
N SER A 366 23.55 -8.19 2.86
CA SER A 366 22.72 -7.27 3.64
C SER A 366 21.28 -7.31 3.14
N TRP A 367 20.34 -7.28 4.07
CA TRP A 367 18.90 -7.32 3.74
C TRP A 367 18.09 -6.50 4.74
N ALA A 368 16.94 -6.03 4.30
CA ALA A 368 15.94 -5.47 5.19
C ALA A 368 15.35 -6.57 6.06
N ALA A 369 15.17 -6.31 7.35
CA ALA A 369 14.73 -7.28 8.32
C ALA A 369 13.57 -6.75 9.16
N VAL A 370 12.73 -7.65 9.63
CA VAL A 370 11.65 -7.36 10.57
C VAL A 370 12.16 -7.60 12.00
N VAL A 371 12.12 -6.58 12.83
CA VAL A 371 12.60 -6.67 14.22
C VAL A 371 11.86 -7.78 14.98
N GLY A 372 12.63 -8.59 15.70
CA GLY A 372 12.11 -9.76 16.44
C GLY A 372 12.01 -11.05 15.62
N LYS A 373 12.11 -10.99 14.31
CA LYS A 373 12.15 -12.22 13.47
C LYS A 373 13.56 -12.79 13.37
N GLN A 374 13.63 -14.10 13.15
CA GLN A 374 14.89 -14.82 12.96
C GLN A 374 15.11 -15.12 11.46
N TYR A 375 16.36 -14.97 11.03
CA TYR A 375 16.77 -15.20 9.65
C TYR A 375 17.90 -16.20 9.58
N GLN A 376 17.80 -17.18 8.68
CA GLN A 376 18.86 -18.14 8.38
C GLN A 376 19.46 -17.83 7.02
N VAL A 377 20.73 -17.48 6.99
CA VAL A 377 21.50 -17.39 5.74
C VAL A 377 21.95 -18.79 5.34
N GLN A 378 21.78 -19.11 4.05
CA GLN A 378 22.24 -20.36 3.48
C GLN A 378 23.04 -20.10 2.20
N PHE A 379 23.94 -21.03 1.89
CA PHE A 379 24.72 -20.99 0.66
C PHE A 379 24.81 -22.38 0.02
N LYS A 380 25.19 -22.40 -1.25
CA LYS A 380 25.63 -23.60 -1.98
C LYS A 380 26.68 -23.25 -3.02
N ASP A 381 27.56 -24.17 -3.33
CA ASP A 381 28.71 -23.92 -4.21
C ASP A 381 28.44 -24.21 -5.68
N ASP A 382 27.30 -24.85 -6.00
CA ASP A 382 26.79 -25.01 -7.37
C ASP A 382 25.24 -25.11 -7.39
N LEU A 383 24.65 -25.08 -8.59
CA LEU A 383 23.21 -25.09 -8.77
C LEU A 383 22.53 -26.40 -8.30
N THR A 384 23.26 -27.51 -8.31
CA THR A 384 22.75 -28.86 -7.98
C THR A 384 23.01 -29.24 -6.52
N ALA A 385 23.92 -28.54 -5.83
CA ALA A 385 24.26 -28.82 -4.44
C ALA A 385 23.09 -28.51 -3.48
N ALA A 386 23.06 -29.26 -2.37
CA ALA A 386 22.16 -28.96 -1.26
C ALA A 386 22.53 -27.63 -0.58
N TRP A 387 21.54 -26.95 0.02
CA TRP A 387 21.76 -25.74 0.78
C TRP A 387 22.39 -26.05 2.14
N SER A 388 23.45 -25.30 2.46
CA SER A 388 24.13 -25.36 3.76
C SER A 388 23.91 -24.08 4.54
N ASN A 389 23.78 -24.15 5.86
CA ASN A 389 23.63 -22.97 6.72
C ASN A 389 24.93 -22.19 6.82
N LEU A 390 24.86 -20.87 6.68
CA LEU A 390 25.94 -19.94 6.99
C LEU A 390 25.73 -19.40 8.42
N GLY A 391 26.37 -20.05 9.38
CA GLY A 391 26.21 -19.72 10.79
C GLY A 391 24.83 -20.08 11.39
N SER A 392 24.58 -19.63 12.60
CA SER A 392 23.29 -19.78 13.29
C SER A 392 22.27 -18.74 12.82
N PRO A 393 20.96 -18.98 13.01
CA PRO A 393 19.94 -17.97 12.74
C PRO A 393 20.20 -16.67 13.49
N VAL A 394 19.98 -15.54 12.85
CA VAL A 394 20.17 -14.20 13.42
C VAL A 394 18.82 -13.57 13.71
N THR A 395 18.59 -13.18 14.97
CA THR A 395 17.40 -12.41 15.34
C THR A 395 17.58 -10.93 14.97
N ALA A 396 16.64 -10.36 14.26
CA ALA A 396 16.68 -8.95 13.88
C ALA A 396 16.45 -8.06 15.11
N THR A 397 17.44 -7.24 15.43
CA THR A 397 17.36 -6.17 16.44
C THR A 397 17.11 -4.79 15.83
N ASN A 398 17.22 -4.68 14.51
CA ASN A 398 16.96 -3.47 13.73
C ASN A 398 16.43 -3.84 12.34
N LEU A 399 16.08 -2.83 11.53
CA LEU A 399 15.47 -2.99 10.21
C LEU A 399 16.43 -3.42 9.09
N ASN A 400 17.75 -3.50 9.37
CA ASN A 400 18.74 -3.97 8.43
C ASN A 400 19.66 -4.97 9.12
N LEU A 401 19.78 -6.14 8.54
CA LEU A 401 20.74 -7.17 8.98
C LEU A 401 21.82 -7.37 7.93
N SER A 402 22.95 -7.89 8.39
CA SER A 402 24.01 -8.38 7.52
C SER A 402 24.62 -9.65 8.06
N ALA A 403 25.17 -10.46 7.16
CA ALA A 403 25.99 -11.62 7.48
C ALA A 403 27.18 -11.65 6.52
N THR A 404 28.33 -12.05 7.01
CA THR A 404 29.55 -12.12 6.22
C THR A 404 30.01 -13.56 6.07
N ASP A 405 30.20 -13.99 4.83
CA ASP A 405 30.85 -15.25 4.50
C ASP A 405 32.34 -15.00 4.24
N ASN A 406 33.16 -15.34 5.22
CA ASN A 406 34.61 -15.22 5.14
C ASN A 406 35.26 -16.38 4.33
N ALA A 407 34.51 -17.45 4.08
CA ALA A 407 34.96 -18.64 3.37
C ALA A 407 34.60 -18.64 1.88
N ALA A 408 33.98 -17.59 1.37
CA ALA A 408 33.59 -17.47 -0.04
C ALA A 408 34.76 -17.53 -1.03
N VAL A 409 35.97 -17.38 -0.53
CA VAL A 409 37.22 -17.36 -1.31
C VAL A 409 37.56 -18.68 -2.03
N VAL A 410 36.99 -19.78 -1.55
CA VAL A 410 37.42 -21.15 -1.91
C VAL A 410 36.64 -21.71 -3.10
N SER A 411 35.46 -21.17 -3.38
CA SER A 411 34.59 -21.64 -4.46
C SER A 411 34.61 -20.69 -5.67
N PRO A 412 34.71 -21.21 -6.90
CA PRO A 412 34.63 -20.39 -8.11
C PRO A 412 33.26 -19.73 -8.31
N GLN A 413 32.21 -20.29 -7.69
CA GLN A 413 30.88 -19.69 -7.63
C GLN A 413 30.24 -20.12 -6.32
N ARG A 414 29.51 -19.18 -5.68
CA ARG A 414 28.71 -19.43 -4.48
C ARG A 414 27.38 -18.70 -4.60
N ILE A 415 26.30 -19.41 -4.30
CA ILE A 415 24.92 -18.92 -4.37
C ILE A 415 24.41 -18.78 -2.95
N TYR A 416 23.73 -17.69 -2.64
CA TYR A 416 23.22 -17.40 -1.31
C TYR A 416 21.71 -17.25 -1.32
N ARG A 417 21.08 -17.57 -0.19
CA ARG A 417 19.72 -17.18 0.13
C ARG A 417 19.57 -16.85 1.60
N VAL A 418 18.58 -16.05 1.93
CA VAL A 418 18.17 -15.75 3.29
C VAL A 418 16.74 -16.22 3.46
N LEU A 419 16.49 -16.96 4.51
CA LEU A 419 15.18 -17.50 4.85
C LEU A 419 14.71 -16.91 6.17
N LEU A 420 13.41 -16.72 6.33
CA LEU A 420 12.81 -16.52 7.64
C LEU A 420 12.91 -17.86 8.37
N ALA A 421 13.54 -17.88 9.54
CA ALA A 421 13.60 -19.10 10.37
C ALA A 421 12.24 -19.31 11.06
N PRO A 422 11.84 -20.57 11.25
CA PRO A 422 10.55 -20.89 11.89
C PRO A 422 10.44 -20.31 13.30
#